data_b066fc5d3e0160d094255600932a872f
#
_entry.id   b066fc5d3e0160d094255600932a872f
#
_cell.length_a   1.000
_cell.length_b   1.000
_cell.length_c   1.000
_cell.angle_alpha   90.00
_cell.angle_beta   90.00
_cell.angle_gamma   90.00
#
_symmetry.space_group_name_H-M   'P 1'
#
loop_
_entity.id
_entity.type
_entity.pdbx_description
1 polymer ?
#
loop_
_entity_poly.entity_id
_entity_poly.type
_entity_poly.pdbx_seq_one_letter_code
_entity_poly.pdbx_strand_id
1 'polypeptide(L)'
;GVVFDGAHNLAAIREFTKSIRLQREVEGEIHPLIILFSAVADKDYSHMIELLCRESKADAYVIAKVDNKRGAQADTLAALFRKYTDRPVYREDTLADAFTRALNEKGSEGKLYCLGSLYLVGELKELIGGEDA
;
A
#
# COMPACT_ATOMS: atom_id res chain seq x y z
N GLY A 1 10.51 9.45 -0.83
CA GLY A 1 9.83 9.58 0.42
C GLY A 1 8.86 8.48 0.75
N VAL A 2 8.48 8.44 1.99
CA VAL A 2 7.48 7.51 2.50
C VAL A 2 6.28 8.31 2.99
N VAL A 3 5.09 7.94 2.52
CA VAL A 3 3.83 8.61 2.89
C VAL A 3 2.92 7.60 3.58
N PHE A 4 2.49 7.91 4.78
CA PHE A 4 1.48 7.14 5.52
C PHE A 4 0.13 7.79 5.28
N ASP A 5 -0.67 7.18 4.39
CA ASP A 5 -1.99 7.69 4.03
C ASP A 5 -3.05 6.84 4.71
N GLY A 6 -4.00 7.48 5.37
CA GLY A 6 -5.06 6.77 6.08
C GLY A 6 -6.20 6.27 5.21
N ALA A 7 -6.08 6.31 3.89
CA ALA A 7 -7.14 5.86 2.98
C ALA A 7 -7.50 4.39 3.26
N HIS A 8 -8.72 4.14 3.69
CA HIS A 8 -9.17 2.82 4.16
C HIS A 8 -10.57 2.44 3.70
N ASN A 9 -11.15 3.19 2.76
CA ASN A 9 -12.42 2.85 2.13
C ASN A 9 -12.37 3.28 0.66
N LEU A 10 -13.36 2.88 -0.11
CA LEU A 10 -13.36 3.12 -1.55
C LEU A 10 -13.31 4.62 -1.90
N ALA A 11 -14.07 5.45 -1.18
CA ALA A 11 -14.08 6.89 -1.43
C ALA A 11 -12.71 7.52 -1.18
N ALA A 12 -12.03 7.12 -0.10
CA ALA A 12 -10.70 7.62 0.24
C ALA A 12 -9.64 7.14 -0.77
N ILE A 13 -9.74 5.89 -1.24
CA ILE A 13 -8.85 5.37 -2.29
C ILE A 13 -9.06 6.15 -3.58
N ARG A 14 -10.30 6.50 -3.91
CA ARG A 14 -10.58 7.33 -5.10
C ARG A 14 -9.89 8.69 -5.00
N GLU A 15 -9.97 9.34 -3.85
CA GLU A 15 -9.29 10.61 -3.62
C GLU A 15 -7.76 10.47 -3.67
N PHE A 16 -7.24 9.37 -3.12
CA PHE A 16 -5.81 9.06 -3.19
C PHE A 16 -5.34 8.94 -4.66
N THR A 17 -6.06 8.20 -5.48
CA THR A 17 -5.68 8.02 -6.89
C THR A 17 -5.77 9.32 -7.68
N LYS A 18 -6.73 10.20 -7.36
CA LYS A 18 -6.78 11.55 -7.94
C LYS A 18 -5.56 12.37 -7.57
N SER A 19 -5.14 12.31 -6.30
CA SER A 19 -3.95 13.04 -5.84
C SER A 19 -2.70 12.58 -6.56
N ILE A 20 -2.53 11.27 -6.74
CA ILE A 20 -1.40 10.68 -7.47
C ILE A 20 -1.39 11.19 -8.92
N ARG A 21 -2.54 11.22 -9.56
CA ARG A 21 -2.66 11.68 -10.94
C ARG A 21 -2.27 13.15 -11.08
N LEU A 22 -2.78 13.99 -10.17
CA LEU A 22 -2.45 15.43 -10.17
C LEU A 22 -0.96 15.64 -9.90
N GLN A 23 -0.38 14.88 -9.01
CA GLN A 23 1.05 14.98 -8.71
C GLN A 23 1.90 14.66 -9.93
N ARG A 24 1.51 13.64 -10.71
CA ARG A 24 2.20 13.30 -11.97
C ARG A 24 2.11 14.43 -12.98
N GLU A 25 0.98 15.10 -13.06
CA GLU A 25 0.80 16.22 -14.00
C GLU A 25 1.70 17.41 -13.64
N VAL A 26 1.93 17.64 -12.35
CA VAL A 26 2.71 18.78 -11.85
C VAL A 26 4.21 18.45 -11.80
N GLU A 27 4.56 17.29 -11.27
CA GLU A 27 5.95 16.92 -10.98
C GLU A 27 6.55 15.91 -11.96
N GLY A 28 5.72 15.35 -12.86
CA GLY A 28 6.15 14.28 -13.77
C GLY A 28 6.05 12.92 -13.14
N GLU A 29 6.51 11.91 -13.87
CA GLU A 29 6.46 10.53 -13.41
C GLU A 29 7.41 10.28 -12.24
N ILE A 30 6.95 9.50 -11.28
CA ILE A 30 7.73 9.09 -10.12
C ILE A 30 8.00 7.59 -10.25
N HIS A 31 9.25 7.20 -10.32
CA HIS A 31 9.65 5.80 -10.43
C HIS A 31 10.82 5.49 -9.49
N PRO A 32 10.77 4.36 -8.80
CA PRO A 32 9.58 3.50 -8.69
C PRO A 32 8.54 4.07 -7.73
N LEU A 33 7.28 3.86 -8.07
CA LEU A 33 6.14 4.14 -7.19
C LEU A 33 5.68 2.83 -6.59
N ILE A 34 5.77 2.72 -5.28
CA ILE A 34 5.46 1.48 -4.55
C ILE A 34 4.28 1.71 -3.61
N ILE A 35 3.38 0.76 -3.56
CA ILE A 35 2.25 0.79 -2.63
C ILE A 35 2.37 -0.39 -1.66
N LEU A 36 2.40 -0.09 -0.37
CA LEU A 36 2.27 -1.08 0.70
C LEU A 36 0.83 -1.05 1.18
N PHE A 37 0.15 -2.19 1.10
CA PHE A 37 -1.29 -2.26 1.31
C PHE A 37 -1.66 -3.35 2.30
N SER A 38 -2.62 -3.04 3.15
CA SER A 38 -3.38 -3.99 3.93
C SER A 38 -4.82 -3.51 4.01
N ALA A 39 -5.73 -4.35 4.47
CA ALA A 39 -7.12 -3.96 4.60
C ALA A 39 -7.79 -4.67 5.76
N VAL A 40 -8.88 -4.10 6.25
CA VAL A 40 -9.76 -4.72 7.25
C VAL A 40 -10.74 -5.64 6.50
N ALA A 41 -10.98 -6.83 7.04
CA ALA A 41 -11.73 -7.90 6.37
C ALA A 41 -13.18 -7.51 6.06
N ASP A 42 -13.78 -6.61 6.83
CA ASP A 42 -15.17 -6.18 6.64
C ASP A 42 -15.32 -4.97 5.69
N LYS A 43 -14.24 -4.53 5.06
CA LYS A 43 -14.27 -3.45 4.07
C LYS A 43 -14.37 -4.01 2.66
N ASP A 44 -14.80 -3.15 1.74
CA ASP A 44 -14.88 -3.50 0.31
C ASP A 44 -13.50 -3.41 -0.35
N TYR A 45 -12.58 -4.26 0.14
CA TYR A 45 -11.20 -4.21 -0.33
C TYR A 45 -11.05 -4.69 -1.78
N SER A 46 -11.97 -5.50 -2.29
CA SER A 46 -11.92 -5.95 -3.69
C SER A 46 -12.01 -4.77 -4.66
N HIS A 47 -12.97 -3.87 -4.45
CA HIS A 47 -13.12 -2.67 -5.28
C HIS A 47 -12.00 -1.66 -5.03
N MET A 48 -11.51 -1.56 -3.80
CA MET A 48 -10.37 -0.71 -3.47
C MET A 48 -9.13 -1.14 -4.26
N ILE A 49 -8.84 -2.44 -4.28
CA ILE A 49 -7.69 -3.01 -4.99
C ILE A 49 -7.82 -2.82 -6.49
N GLU A 50 -9.01 -3.10 -7.04
CA GLU A 50 -9.27 -2.89 -8.46
C GLU A 50 -8.99 -1.44 -8.88
N LEU A 51 -9.48 -0.49 -8.10
CA LEU A 51 -9.29 0.93 -8.36
C LEU A 51 -7.80 1.32 -8.28
N LEU A 52 -7.09 0.84 -7.25
CA LEU A 52 -5.66 1.09 -7.11
C LEU A 52 -4.88 0.58 -8.32
N CYS A 53 -5.13 -0.66 -8.72
CA CYS A 53 -4.44 -1.27 -9.85
C CYS A 53 -4.71 -0.53 -11.16
N ARG A 54 -5.94 -0.05 -11.33
CA ARG A 54 -6.34 0.66 -12.55
C ARG A 54 -5.77 2.07 -12.62
N GLU A 55 -5.76 2.79 -11.50
CA GLU A 55 -5.54 4.23 -11.51
C GLU A 55 -4.20 4.69 -10.92
N SER A 56 -3.59 3.91 -10.04
CA SER A 56 -2.36 4.37 -9.38
C SER A 56 -1.12 4.27 -10.25
N LYS A 57 -1.10 3.34 -11.21
CA LYS A 57 0.06 3.04 -12.06
C LYS A 57 1.32 2.78 -11.26
N ALA A 58 1.19 2.11 -10.13
CA ALA A 58 2.33 1.76 -9.30
C ALA A 58 3.22 0.74 -10.00
N ASP A 59 4.50 0.78 -9.70
CA ASP A 59 5.47 -0.15 -10.28
C ASP A 59 5.45 -1.50 -9.58
N ALA A 60 5.10 -1.53 -8.30
CA ALA A 60 4.95 -2.77 -7.53
C ALA A 60 4.04 -2.54 -6.32
N TYR A 61 3.50 -3.65 -5.84
CA TYR A 61 2.65 -3.67 -4.65
C TYR A 61 3.24 -4.63 -3.64
N VAL A 62 3.26 -4.22 -2.38
CA VAL A 62 3.69 -5.07 -1.25
C VAL A 62 2.50 -5.24 -0.33
N ILE A 63 2.18 -6.49 -0.02
CA ILE A 63 0.98 -6.84 0.73
C ILE A 63 1.37 -7.34 2.11
N ALA A 64 0.72 -6.81 3.12
CA ALA A 64 0.92 -7.20 4.49
C ALA A 64 -0.42 -7.48 5.17
N LYS A 65 -0.38 -8.32 6.20
CA LYS A 65 -1.49 -8.48 7.12
C LYS A 65 -1.18 -7.67 8.36
N VAL A 66 -2.13 -6.84 8.80
CA VAL A 66 -1.98 -6.15 10.09
C VAL A 66 -2.13 -7.16 11.24
N ASP A 67 -1.45 -6.92 12.33
CA ASP A 67 -1.52 -7.76 13.54
C ASP A 67 -2.80 -7.44 14.32
N ASN A 68 -3.93 -7.78 13.71
CA ASN A 68 -5.26 -7.48 14.22
C ASN A 68 -6.22 -8.55 13.70
N LYS A 69 -7.16 -8.97 14.56
CA LYS A 69 -8.16 -9.98 14.20
C LYS A 69 -9.06 -9.54 13.02
N ARG A 70 -9.18 -8.23 12.81
CA ARG A 70 -9.98 -7.66 11.73
C ARG A 70 -9.24 -7.59 10.40
N GLY A 71 -7.93 -7.84 10.40
CA GLY A 71 -7.13 -7.76 9.19
C GLY A 71 -7.51 -8.83 8.17
N ALA A 72 -7.63 -8.43 6.90
CA ALA A 72 -7.81 -9.38 5.81
C ALA A 72 -6.54 -10.20 5.62
N GLN A 73 -6.69 -11.45 5.19
CA GLN A 73 -5.56 -12.34 4.97
C GLN A 73 -4.68 -11.83 3.81
N ALA A 74 -3.37 -11.84 4.02
CA ALA A 74 -2.43 -11.36 3.01
C ALA A 74 -2.54 -12.14 1.70
N ASP A 75 -2.76 -13.45 1.76
CA ASP A 75 -2.91 -14.27 0.56
C ASP A 75 -4.15 -13.89 -0.26
N THR A 76 -5.26 -13.57 0.42
CA THR A 76 -6.49 -13.11 -0.23
C THR A 76 -6.24 -11.78 -0.95
N LEU A 77 -5.60 -10.83 -0.27
CA LEU A 77 -5.30 -9.53 -0.85
C LEU A 77 -4.33 -9.65 -2.03
N ALA A 78 -3.27 -10.44 -1.87
CA ALA A 78 -2.29 -10.65 -2.95
C ALA A 78 -2.94 -11.26 -4.19
N ALA A 79 -3.83 -12.23 -4.02
CA ALA A 79 -4.56 -12.85 -5.12
C ALA A 79 -5.40 -11.82 -5.88
N LEU A 80 -6.06 -10.91 -5.17
CA LEU A 80 -6.84 -9.84 -5.79
C LEU A 80 -5.96 -8.88 -6.57
N PHE A 81 -4.83 -8.48 -6.01
CA PHE A 81 -3.89 -7.64 -6.75
C PHE A 81 -3.44 -8.32 -8.04
N ARG A 82 -3.07 -9.60 -7.97
CA ARG A 82 -2.61 -10.36 -9.14
C ARG A 82 -3.71 -10.52 -10.20
N LYS A 83 -4.98 -10.46 -9.79
CA LYS A 83 -6.10 -10.48 -10.72
C LYS A 83 -6.20 -9.20 -11.54
N TYR A 84 -5.83 -8.05 -10.96
CA TYR A 84 -6.05 -6.75 -11.57
C TYR A 84 -4.79 -6.08 -12.10
N THR A 85 -3.61 -6.64 -11.89
CA THR A 85 -2.35 -6.07 -12.40
C THR A 85 -1.36 -7.14 -12.81
N ASP A 86 -0.53 -6.81 -13.80
CA ASP A 86 0.62 -7.63 -14.21
C ASP A 86 1.91 -7.18 -13.52
N ARG A 87 1.85 -6.12 -12.72
CA ARG A 87 3.00 -5.62 -11.98
C ARG A 87 3.37 -6.56 -10.84
N PRO A 88 4.63 -6.53 -10.37
CA PRO A 88 5.03 -7.36 -9.24
C PRO A 88 4.17 -7.15 -8.00
N VAL A 89 3.76 -8.25 -7.40
CA VAL A 89 3.00 -8.25 -6.14
C VAL A 89 3.78 -9.13 -5.16
N TYR A 90 4.29 -8.50 -4.11
CA TYR A 90 5.07 -9.16 -3.08
C TYR A 90 4.21 -9.34 -1.84
N ARG A 91 4.30 -10.51 -1.23
CA ARG A 91 3.62 -10.80 0.03
C ARG A 91 4.65 -11.29 1.03
N GLU A 92 4.71 -10.65 2.18
CA GLU A 92 5.63 -11.02 3.26
C GLU A 92 4.85 -11.49 4.49
N ASP A 93 5.47 -12.32 5.32
CA ASP A 93 4.81 -12.92 6.48
C ASP A 93 4.63 -11.95 7.64
N THR A 94 5.50 -10.97 7.77
CA THR A 94 5.43 -9.97 8.84
C THR A 94 5.36 -8.57 8.28
N LEU A 95 4.81 -7.65 9.05
CA LEU A 95 4.75 -6.24 8.67
C LEU A 95 6.16 -5.64 8.55
N ALA A 96 7.07 -6.03 9.43
CA ALA A 96 8.46 -5.57 9.37
C ALA A 96 9.12 -5.98 8.06
N ASP A 97 8.94 -7.23 7.64
CA ASP A 97 9.49 -7.72 6.38
C ASP A 97 8.83 -7.04 5.17
N ALA A 98 7.52 -6.81 5.24
CA ALA A 98 6.79 -6.12 4.18
C ALA A 98 7.31 -4.69 4.02
N PHE A 99 7.50 -3.98 5.11
CA PHE A 99 8.02 -2.61 5.09
C PHE A 99 9.45 -2.57 4.55
N THR A 100 10.30 -3.50 4.97
CA THR A 100 11.68 -3.63 4.46
C THR A 100 11.66 -3.89 2.96
N ARG A 101 10.82 -4.81 2.50
CA ARG A 101 10.67 -5.08 1.07
C ARG A 101 10.25 -3.83 0.31
N ALA A 102 9.25 -3.12 0.82
CA ALA A 102 8.73 -1.91 0.19
C ALA A 102 9.81 -0.82 0.09
N LEU A 103 10.60 -0.63 1.14
CA LEU A 103 11.69 0.33 1.14
C LEU A 103 12.77 -0.04 0.12
N ASN A 104 13.10 -1.33 0.01
CA ASN A 104 14.08 -1.81 -0.95
C ASN A 104 13.60 -1.62 -2.39
N GLU A 105 12.34 -1.92 -2.66
CA GLU A 105 11.75 -1.74 -3.98
C GLU A 105 11.65 -0.27 -4.37
N LYS A 106 11.35 0.59 -3.41
CA LYS A 106 11.31 2.03 -3.61
C LYS A 106 12.68 2.61 -3.97
N GLY A 107 13.73 2.13 -3.31
CA GLY A 107 15.07 2.68 -3.47
C GLY A 107 15.18 4.10 -2.94
N SER A 108 16.24 4.80 -3.36
CA SER A 108 16.53 6.17 -2.91
C SER A 108 15.68 7.22 -3.65
N GLU A 109 15.33 6.96 -4.90
CA GLU A 109 14.68 7.94 -5.78
C GLU A 109 13.15 7.77 -5.85
N GLY A 110 12.64 6.63 -5.40
CA GLY A 110 11.23 6.31 -5.51
C GLY A 110 10.39 6.86 -4.38
N LYS A 111 9.12 6.48 -4.41
CA LYS A 111 8.14 6.89 -3.42
C LYS A 111 7.32 5.69 -2.97
N LEU A 112 7.07 5.62 -1.67
CA LEU A 112 6.28 4.56 -1.04
C LEU A 112 5.06 5.17 -0.38
N TYR A 113 3.88 4.65 -0.72
CA TYR A 113 2.62 4.98 -0.08
C TYR A 113 2.12 3.78 0.70
N CYS A 114 1.82 3.99 1.99
CA CYS A 114 1.29 2.95 2.87
C CYS A 114 -0.18 3.26 3.14
N LEU A 115 -1.08 2.40 2.71
CA LEU A 115 -2.52 2.68 2.76
C LEU A 115 -3.38 1.42 2.80
N GLY A 116 -4.68 1.61 2.94
CA GLY A 116 -5.68 0.55 2.94
C GLY A 116 -6.28 0.28 4.32
N SER A 117 -5.58 0.64 5.38
CA SER A 117 -6.03 0.41 6.74
C SER A 117 -5.40 1.41 7.71
N LEU A 118 -6.21 1.93 8.63
CA LEU A 118 -5.70 2.76 9.72
C LEU A 118 -4.82 1.94 10.67
N TYR A 119 -5.10 0.66 10.84
CA TYR A 119 -4.29 -0.24 11.65
C TYR A 119 -2.89 -0.39 11.05
N LEU A 120 -2.78 -0.49 9.72
CA LEU A 120 -1.50 -0.57 9.04
C LEU A 120 -0.64 0.66 9.36
N VAL A 121 -1.20 1.84 9.20
CA VAL A 121 -0.48 3.10 9.47
C VAL A 121 -0.06 3.18 10.93
N GLY A 122 -0.95 2.82 11.86
CA GLY A 122 -0.64 2.82 13.28
C GLY A 122 0.48 1.85 13.64
N GLU A 123 0.43 0.63 13.13
CA GLU A 123 1.47 -0.39 13.40
C GLU A 123 2.81 0.00 12.79
N LEU A 124 2.81 0.60 11.60
CA LEU A 124 4.05 1.07 10.96
C LEU A 124 4.69 2.20 11.75
N LYS A 125 3.91 3.16 12.23
CA LYS A 125 4.42 4.26 13.05
C LYS A 125 5.00 3.73 14.36
N GLU A 126 4.35 2.75 14.98
CA GLU A 126 4.83 2.10 16.19
C GLU A 126 6.15 1.37 15.93
N LEU A 127 6.24 0.64 14.83
CA LEU A 127 7.44 -0.09 14.43
C LEU A 127 8.63 0.86 14.26
N ILE A 128 8.43 1.98 13.56
CA ILE A 128 9.46 2.98 13.31
C ILE A 128 9.86 3.68 14.61
N GLY A 129 8.88 4.09 15.41
CA GLY A 129 9.12 4.74 16.70
C GLY A 129 9.81 3.83 17.70
N GLY A 130 9.49 2.55 17.69
CA GLY A 130 10.13 1.56 18.54
C GLY A 130 11.61 1.38 18.24
N GLU A 131 12.02 1.55 16.99
CA GLU A 131 13.44 1.48 16.61
C GLU A 131 14.24 2.69 17.10
N ASP A 132 13.59 3.81 17.27
CA ASP A 132 14.22 5.06 17.73
C ASP A 132 14.29 5.14 19.25
N ALA A 133 13.59 4.27 19.94
CA ALA A 133 13.59 4.22 21.39
C ALA A 133 14.75 3.39 21.91
#